data_5e4522aaf2dcc774966b8e663c3c6b33
#
_entry.id   5e4522aaf2dcc774966b8e663c3c6b33
#
_cell.length_a   1.000
_cell.length_b   1.000
_cell.length_c   1.000
_cell.angle_alpha   90.00
_cell.angle_beta   90.00
_cell.angle_gamma   90.00
#
_symmetry.space_group_name_H-M   'P 1'
#
loop_
_entity.id
_entity.type
_entity.pdbx_description
1 polymer ?
#
loop_
_entity_poly.entity_id
_entity_poly.type
_entity_poly.pdbx_seq_one_letter_code
_entity_poly.pdbx_strand_id
1 'polypeptide(L)'
;MKWSEIRTQFPKKWLVVEAVKARTKANHRILMQLAVLGSFSSSKAALRKYTQFHRLAPERELYVFHTSREKLTVTERIWLGIRGAR
;
A
#
# COMPACT_ATOMS: atom_id res chain seq x y z
N MET A 1 -1.62 -8.89 8.75
CA MET A 1 -0.54 -8.40 9.62
C MET A 1 -0.67 -6.90 9.84
N LYS A 2 -0.25 -6.44 10.99
CA LYS A 2 -0.16 -5.00 11.25
C LYS A 2 1.15 -4.46 10.72
N TRP A 3 1.16 -3.17 10.43
CA TRP A 3 2.35 -2.52 9.85
C TRP A 3 3.59 -2.65 10.73
N SER A 4 3.41 -2.56 12.05
CA SER A 4 4.53 -2.70 12.98
C SER A 4 5.19 -4.08 12.88
N GLU A 5 4.38 -5.12 12.69
CA GLU A 5 4.89 -6.48 12.51
C GLU A 5 5.65 -6.61 11.20
N ILE A 6 5.09 -6.02 10.15
CA ILE A 6 5.70 -6.05 8.82
C ILE A 6 7.06 -5.36 8.83
N ARG A 7 7.16 -4.21 9.50
CA ARG A 7 8.43 -3.48 9.60
C ARG A 7 9.51 -4.30 10.30
N THR A 8 9.12 -5.08 11.29
CA THR A 8 10.07 -5.94 12.00
C THR A 8 10.56 -7.08 11.12
N GLN A 9 9.66 -7.67 10.33
CA GLN A 9 10.03 -8.83 9.50
C GLN A 9 10.77 -8.46 8.23
N PHE A 10 10.53 -7.26 7.69
CA PHE A 10 11.10 -6.84 6.41
C PHE A 10 11.84 -5.51 6.56
N PRO A 11 12.96 -5.47 7.30
CA PRO A 11 13.68 -4.20 7.49
C PRO A 11 14.28 -3.70 6.17
N LYS A 12 14.13 -2.39 5.95
CA LYS A 12 14.73 -1.69 4.80
C LYS A 12 14.36 -2.32 3.45
N LYS A 13 13.07 -2.64 3.28
CA LYS A 13 12.57 -3.24 2.04
C LYS A 13 11.45 -2.42 1.45
N TRP A 14 11.32 -2.51 0.13
CA TRP A 14 10.14 -2.03 -0.57
C TRP A 14 9.13 -3.17 -0.64
N LEU A 15 7.88 -2.88 -0.32
CA LEU A 15 6.85 -3.91 -0.25
C LEU A 15 5.67 -3.55 -1.16
N VAL A 16 5.09 -4.60 -1.75
CA VAL A 16 3.75 -4.50 -2.32
C VAL A 16 2.82 -5.15 -1.31
N VAL A 17 1.84 -4.40 -0.84
CA VAL A 17 0.92 -4.87 0.18
C VAL A 17 -0.52 -4.67 -0.27
N GLU A 18 -1.39 -5.52 0.24
CA GLU A 18 -2.83 -5.40 0.05
C GLU A 18 -3.47 -5.03 1.37
N ALA A 19 -4.36 -4.03 1.35
CA ALA A 19 -5.15 -3.68 2.53
C ALA A 19 -6.28 -4.69 2.65
N VAL A 20 -6.14 -5.62 3.60
CA VAL A 20 -7.16 -6.63 3.87
C VAL A 20 -8.29 -6.04 4.66
N LYS A 21 -7.98 -5.14 5.60
CA LYS A 21 -8.96 -4.44 6.40
C LYS A 21 -8.55 -2.98 6.52
N ALA A 22 -9.42 -2.07 6.12
CA ALA A 22 -9.12 -0.64 6.14
C ALA A 22 -10.42 0.14 6.26
N ARG A 23 -10.31 1.40 6.66
CA ARG A 23 -11.47 2.30 6.73
C ARG A 23 -11.03 3.71 6.42
N THR A 24 -11.98 4.56 6.08
CA THR A 24 -11.75 5.97 5.83
C THR A 24 -12.27 6.78 7.00
N LYS A 25 -11.47 7.74 7.46
CA LYS A 25 -11.87 8.67 8.51
C LYS A 25 -11.24 10.03 8.21
N ALA A 26 -12.07 11.05 8.06
CA ALA A 26 -11.62 12.44 7.85
C ALA A 26 -10.61 12.55 6.69
N ASN A 27 -10.93 11.95 5.55
CA ASN A 27 -10.09 11.94 4.34
C ASN A 27 -8.78 11.16 4.50
N HIS A 28 -8.67 10.36 5.57
CA HIS A 28 -7.53 9.47 5.75
C HIS A 28 -7.96 8.03 5.59
N ARG A 29 -7.17 7.29 4.82
CA ARG A 29 -7.39 5.85 4.70
C ARG A 29 -6.53 5.17 5.75
N ILE A 30 -7.18 4.52 6.72
CA ILE A 30 -6.51 3.86 7.83
C ILE A 30 -6.39 2.38 7.49
N LEU A 31 -5.17 1.91 7.33
CA LEU A 31 -4.90 0.52 6.95
C LEU A 31 -4.72 -0.29 8.22
N MET A 32 -5.67 -1.15 8.50
CA MET A 32 -5.73 -1.90 9.77
C MET A 32 -5.05 -3.24 9.69
N GLN A 33 -5.27 -3.98 8.60
CA GLN A 33 -4.61 -5.26 8.36
C GLN A 33 -4.11 -5.31 6.93
N LEU A 34 -2.92 -5.86 6.78
CA LEU A 34 -2.22 -5.89 5.50
C LEU A 34 -1.75 -7.30 5.20
N ALA A 35 -1.70 -7.62 3.91
CA ALA A 35 -1.05 -8.83 3.43
C ALA A 35 0.14 -8.41 2.58
N VAL A 36 1.31 -8.97 2.85
CA VAL A 36 2.51 -8.70 2.08
C VAL A 36 2.52 -9.61 0.86
N LEU A 37 2.46 -9.01 -0.33
CA LEU A 37 2.45 -9.75 -1.58
C LEU A 37 3.84 -9.92 -2.17
N GLY A 38 4.79 -9.10 -1.77
CA GLY A 38 6.16 -9.22 -2.20
C GLY A 38 7.06 -8.22 -1.52
N SER A 39 8.35 -8.56 -1.41
CA SER A 39 9.36 -7.64 -0.87
C SER A 39 10.50 -7.52 -1.87
N PHE A 40 11.04 -6.30 -1.99
CA PHE A 40 12.01 -5.97 -3.04
C PHE A 40 13.05 -5.02 -2.48
N SER A 41 14.25 -5.06 -3.06
CA SER A 41 15.32 -4.15 -2.66
C SER A 41 15.24 -2.79 -3.35
N SER A 42 14.44 -2.67 -4.41
CA SER A 42 14.29 -1.40 -5.12
C SER A 42 12.84 -1.04 -5.35
N SER A 43 12.56 0.26 -5.40
CA SER A 43 11.21 0.75 -5.70
C SER A 43 10.77 0.35 -7.10
N LYS A 44 11.71 0.31 -8.03
CA LYS A 44 11.40 -0.03 -9.42
C LYS A 44 10.85 -1.46 -9.53
N ALA A 45 11.48 -2.40 -8.84
CA ALA A 45 11.03 -3.78 -8.83
C ALA A 45 9.66 -3.90 -8.16
N ALA A 46 9.45 -3.18 -7.06
CA ALA A 46 8.17 -3.20 -6.36
C ALA A 46 7.05 -2.63 -7.23
N LEU A 47 7.30 -1.52 -7.92
CA LEU A 47 6.30 -0.89 -8.79
C LEU A 47 5.94 -1.79 -9.97
N ARG A 48 6.92 -2.51 -10.49
CA ARG A 48 6.68 -3.45 -11.58
C ARG A 48 5.74 -4.57 -11.12
N LYS A 49 5.97 -5.09 -9.92
CA LYS A 49 5.12 -6.13 -9.36
C LYS A 49 3.72 -5.60 -9.03
N TYR A 50 3.66 -4.40 -8.49
CA TYR A 50 2.39 -3.72 -8.23
C TYR A 50 1.54 -3.63 -9.51
N THR A 51 2.17 -3.23 -10.62
CA THR A 51 1.47 -3.09 -11.90
C THR A 51 0.90 -4.43 -12.35
N GLN A 52 1.67 -5.52 -12.18
CA GLN A 52 1.19 -6.86 -12.55
C GLN A 52 -0.04 -7.26 -11.73
N PHE A 53 0.03 -7.08 -10.42
CA PHE A 53 -1.10 -7.40 -9.55
C PHE A 53 -2.32 -6.54 -9.86
N HIS A 54 -2.10 -5.27 -10.12
CA HIS A 54 -3.20 -4.36 -10.42
C HIS A 54 -3.92 -4.73 -11.72
N ARG A 55 -3.18 -5.19 -12.71
CA ARG A 55 -3.79 -5.65 -13.97
C ARG A 55 -4.63 -6.90 -13.77
N LEU A 56 -4.16 -7.81 -12.91
CA LEU A 56 -4.86 -9.08 -12.67
C LEU A 56 -6.10 -8.89 -11.80
N ALA A 57 -6.06 -7.95 -10.87
CA ALA A 57 -7.14 -7.75 -9.92
C ALA A 57 -7.27 -6.26 -9.59
N PRO A 58 -7.82 -5.44 -10.51
CA PRO A 58 -7.87 -3.99 -10.31
C PRO A 58 -8.77 -3.55 -9.15
N GLU A 59 -9.63 -4.42 -8.66
CA GLU A 59 -10.51 -4.13 -7.53
C GLU A 59 -9.81 -4.28 -6.17
N ARG A 60 -8.60 -4.84 -6.14
CA ARG A 60 -7.88 -5.02 -4.88
C ARG A 60 -7.21 -3.71 -4.48
N GLU A 61 -7.18 -3.45 -3.18
CA GLU A 61 -6.58 -2.24 -2.63
C GLU A 61 -5.09 -2.49 -2.36
N LEU A 62 -4.25 -2.07 -3.30
CA LEU A 62 -2.81 -2.34 -3.27
C LEU A 62 -2.01 -1.08 -3.05
N TYR A 63 -0.88 -1.21 -2.36
CA TYR A 63 0.04 -0.10 -2.10
C TYR A 63 1.48 -0.55 -2.22
N VAL A 64 2.36 0.40 -2.51
CA VAL A 64 3.81 0.20 -2.47
C VAL A 64 4.36 1.09 -1.37
N PHE A 65 4.98 0.48 -0.35
CA PHE A 65 5.56 1.22 0.76
C PHE A 65 6.99 0.76 1.03
N HIS A 66 7.81 1.68 1.53
CA HIS A 66 9.11 1.32 2.10
C HIS A 66 8.95 1.15 3.61
N THR A 67 9.61 0.14 4.17
CA THR A 67 9.44 -0.19 5.59
C THR A 67 10.07 0.82 6.56
N SER A 68 10.84 1.78 6.06
CA SER A 68 11.30 2.90 6.88
C SER A 68 10.17 3.82 7.31
N ARG A 69 9.03 3.75 6.62
CA ARG A 69 7.87 4.56 6.95
C ARG A 69 7.22 4.06 8.24
N GLU A 70 7.16 4.91 9.24
CA GLU A 70 6.67 4.49 10.55
C GLU A 70 5.16 4.33 10.62
N LYS A 71 4.42 5.21 9.95
CA LYS A 71 2.97 5.21 10.01
C LYS A 71 2.38 5.08 8.61
N LEU A 72 1.31 4.30 8.51
CA LEU A 72 0.57 4.14 7.27
C LEU A 72 -0.77 4.84 7.35
N THR A 73 -0.77 6.14 7.43
CA THR A 73 -1.98 6.92 7.25
C THR A 73 -1.92 7.51 5.86
N VAL A 74 -2.77 7.01 4.98
CA VAL A 74 -2.81 7.45 3.59
C VAL A 74 -3.88 8.53 3.48
N THR A 75 -3.48 9.73 3.06
CA THR A 75 -4.44 10.80 2.85
C THR A 75 -5.17 10.56 1.54
N GLU A 76 -6.49 10.40 1.61
CA GLU A 76 -7.30 10.30 0.42
C GLU A 76 -7.52 11.70 -0.13
N ARG A 77 -7.10 11.92 -1.35
CA ARG A 77 -7.40 13.16 -2.02
C ARG A 77 -8.77 13.03 -2.65
N ILE A 78 -9.52 14.09 -2.56
CA ILE A 78 -10.78 14.14 -3.25
C ILE A 78 -10.47 14.49 -4.69
N TRP A 79 -10.88 13.66 -5.51
CA TRP A 79 -10.52 13.83 -6.89
C TRP A 79 -11.67 14.35 -7.66
N LEU A 80 -11.61 14.43 -7.26
CA LEU A 80 -12.22 14.38 -7.60
C LEU A 80 -11.84 14.62 -8.33
N GLY A 81 -11.79 14.71 -8.39
CA GLY A 81 -11.53 14.72 -8.71
C GLY A 81 -10.65 14.48 -9.19
N ILE A 82 -10.29 14.39 -9.32
CA ILE A 82 -9.56 14.10 -9.56
C ILE A 82 -9.28 12.98 -10.04
N ARG A 83 -9.72 12.47 -10.44
CA ARG A 83 -9.57 11.47 -10.78
C ARG A 83 -9.92 11.16 -11.70
N GLY A 84 -9.90 11.92 -11.67
CA GLY A 84 -10.45 11.88 -12.01
C GLY A 84 -10.07 11.94 -12.60
N ALA A 85 -10.07 12.14 -12.44
CA ALA A 85 -10.04 12.31 -12.63
C ALA A 85 -9.40 12.34 -13.07
N ARG A 86 -9.38 12.31 -13.30
CA ARG A 86 -9.12 12.32 -13.35
C ARG A 86 -8.95 12.12 -13.70
#